data_9d01420733cc7f314cd97c27f55cc5b8
#
_entry.id   9d01420733cc7f314cd97c27f55cc5b8
#
_cell.length_a   1.000
_cell.length_b   1.000
_cell.length_c   1.000
_cell.angle_alpha   90.00
_cell.angle_beta   90.00
_cell.angle_gamma   90.00
#
_symmetry.space_group_name_H-M   'P 1'
#
loop_
_entity.id
_entity.type
_entity.pdbx_description
1 polymer ?
#
loop_
_entity_poly.entity_id
_entity_poly.type
_entity_poly.pdbx_seq_one_letter_code
_entity_poly.pdbx_strand_id
1 'polypeptide(L)'
;MSFPPCKSVQLNKMKYRDLRDFLSLLEQSGELKRIRMEVDPYLEMTEIADRTLRAGGPALLFENPKGYSMPVLCNLFGTPKRVAMGMGQDDVKALHDVGKLLAFLKEPEPPKGFRDLVEKLPKFKQVLNMPTKRLSSAPCQEQVWEGDEVDLTRIPVMHCWPEDAAPLITWGLTVTKGPNKERQNLGIYRQQVLGKNKLIMRWLSHRGGALDFQEWCQAHPGERFPVAVALGADPATILGAVTPIPDTLSEYAFAGLLRGHKTEVVKCLSNDLEVPASAEIILEGYIEPGELAPEGPYGDHTGYYNEVDMFPVLTVTHITQRCDAIYHSTYTGRPPDEPAVLGVALNEVLVPILQKQFPEIVDFYLPPEGCSYRLAIVTMKKQYAGHAKRVMMGVWSYLRQFMYTKFVIVCDDDINARDWNDVIWAITTRMDPQRDTVLMENTPIDYLDFASPVSGLGSKMGLDATNKWPGETQREWGRPIVMSDEIRARVDEIWDQLDILKR
;
A
#
# COMPACT_ATOMS: atom_id res chain seq x y z
N MET A 1 30.56 16.20 -11.19
CA MET A 1 30.35 16.37 -9.74
C MET A 1 30.19 14.99 -9.14
N SER A 2 31.10 14.56 -8.27
CA SER A 2 31.05 13.26 -7.62
C SER A 2 29.94 13.26 -6.56
N PHE A 3 28.97 12.34 -6.72
CA PHE A 3 27.99 12.09 -5.66
C PHE A 3 28.72 11.69 -4.37
N PRO A 4 28.25 12.16 -3.20
CA PRO A 4 28.79 11.70 -1.93
C PRO A 4 28.63 10.17 -1.83
N PRO A 5 29.59 9.45 -1.19
CA PRO A 5 29.53 8.01 -1.09
C PRO A 5 28.23 7.60 -0.36
N CYS A 6 27.45 6.76 -1.02
CA CYS A 6 26.22 6.19 -0.49
C CYS A 6 26.55 5.47 0.83
N LYS A 7 26.09 6.01 1.96
CA LYS A 7 26.18 5.30 3.25
C LYS A 7 25.51 3.94 3.07
N SER A 8 26.08 2.90 3.65
CA SER A 8 25.54 1.55 3.58
C SER A 8 24.07 1.55 4.03
N VAL A 9 23.15 1.19 3.13
CA VAL A 9 21.74 1.05 3.47
C VAL A 9 21.61 -0.18 4.36
N GLN A 10 21.47 0.06 5.64
CA GLN A 10 21.16 -0.98 6.63
C GLN A 10 19.79 -0.65 7.21
N LEU A 11 18.81 -1.55 6.97
CA LEU A 11 17.50 -1.40 7.60
C LEU A 11 17.65 -1.51 9.12
N ASN A 12 16.85 -0.74 9.84
CA ASN A 12 16.81 -0.78 11.29
C ASN A 12 16.37 -2.17 11.78
N LYS A 13 16.83 -2.55 12.98
CA LYS A 13 16.35 -3.79 13.59
C LYS A 13 14.88 -3.63 13.98
N MET A 14 14.03 -4.55 13.55
CA MET A 14 12.61 -4.58 13.90
C MET A 14 12.40 -4.59 15.42
N LYS A 15 11.49 -3.73 15.90
CA LYS A 15 11.22 -3.54 17.34
C LYS A 15 10.04 -4.39 17.85
N TYR A 16 9.43 -5.19 17.01
CA TYR A 16 8.30 -6.06 17.31
C TYR A 16 8.41 -7.40 16.56
N ARG A 17 7.74 -8.44 17.04
CA ARG A 17 7.73 -9.80 16.47
C ARG A 17 6.41 -10.12 15.77
N ASP A 18 5.30 -9.66 16.33
CA ASP A 18 3.94 -9.92 15.85
C ASP A 18 3.05 -8.68 16.04
N LEU A 19 1.77 -8.80 15.71
CA LEU A 19 0.79 -7.72 15.86
C LEU A 19 0.68 -7.27 17.35
N ARG A 20 0.74 -8.20 18.29
CA ARG A 20 0.61 -7.89 19.73
C ARG A 20 1.77 -7.07 20.27
N ASP A 21 2.99 -7.45 19.89
CA ASP A 21 4.18 -6.66 20.20
C ASP A 21 4.10 -5.26 19.58
N PHE A 22 3.57 -5.16 18.36
CA PHE A 22 3.40 -3.87 17.70
C PHE A 22 2.35 -3.00 18.40
N LEU A 23 1.21 -3.57 18.82
CA LEU A 23 0.21 -2.85 19.62
C LEU A 23 0.80 -2.35 20.94
N SER A 24 1.62 -3.16 21.59
CA SER A 24 2.31 -2.76 22.82
C SER A 24 3.28 -1.60 22.58
N LEU A 25 4.00 -1.61 21.44
CA LEU A 25 4.88 -0.51 21.01
C LEU A 25 4.08 0.77 20.75
N LEU A 26 2.93 0.67 20.08
CA LEU A 26 2.04 1.80 19.82
C LEU A 26 1.46 2.37 21.12
N GLU A 27 1.07 1.51 22.04
CA GLU A 27 0.54 1.94 23.35
C GLU A 27 1.59 2.70 24.17
N GLN A 28 2.83 2.21 24.23
CA GLN A 28 3.96 2.88 24.88
C GLN A 28 4.29 4.24 24.27
N SER A 29 4.08 4.40 22.97
CA SER A 29 4.34 5.66 22.24
C SER A 29 3.13 6.59 22.16
N GLY A 30 2.00 6.26 22.80
CA GLY A 30 0.75 7.04 22.74
C GLY A 30 0.01 6.97 21.41
N GLU A 31 0.38 6.01 20.54
CA GLU A 31 -0.20 5.81 19.21
C GLU A 31 -1.33 4.76 19.17
N LEU A 32 -1.74 4.22 20.33
CA LEU A 32 -2.88 3.31 20.47
C LEU A 32 -3.87 3.83 21.51
N LYS A 33 -5.15 3.81 21.16
CA LYS A 33 -6.25 4.07 22.10
C LYS A 33 -7.13 2.85 22.26
N ARG A 34 -7.27 2.36 23.53
CA ARG A 34 -8.24 1.32 23.89
C ARG A 34 -9.60 1.94 24.16
N ILE A 35 -10.63 1.43 23.53
CA ILE A 35 -12.03 1.86 23.68
C ILE A 35 -12.78 0.75 24.38
N ARG A 36 -13.15 0.99 25.65
CA ARG A 36 -13.83 0.02 26.52
C ARG A 36 -15.35 0.13 26.47
N MET A 37 -15.85 1.27 26.00
CA MET A 37 -17.28 1.47 25.76
C MET A 37 -17.75 0.50 24.67
N GLU A 38 -18.99 0.01 24.82
CA GLU A 38 -19.63 -0.76 23.76
C GLU A 38 -19.79 0.10 22.50
N VAL A 39 -19.36 -0.41 21.34
CA VAL A 39 -19.47 0.23 20.03
C VAL A 39 -19.95 -0.79 19.00
N ASP A 40 -20.89 -0.40 18.15
CA ASP A 40 -21.46 -1.28 17.14
C ASP A 40 -20.52 -1.43 15.92
N PRO A 41 -20.15 -2.66 15.50
CA PRO A 41 -19.46 -2.89 14.22
C PRO A 41 -20.27 -2.44 12.99
N TYR A 42 -21.57 -2.27 13.15
CA TYR A 42 -22.45 -1.69 12.13
C TYR A 42 -22.36 -0.17 12.20
N LEU A 43 -21.65 0.44 11.26
CA LEU A 43 -21.47 1.87 10.99
C LEU A 43 -20.69 2.67 12.06
N GLU A 44 -20.90 2.44 13.38
CA GLU A 44 -20.34 3.29 14.43
C GLU A 44 -18.79 3.21 14.47
N MET A 45 -18.22 2.00 14.37
CA MET A 45 -16.77 1.84 14.34
C MET A 45 -16.14 2.55 13.15
N THR A 46 -16.80 2.53 11.99
CA THR A 46 -16.33 3.23 10.79
C THR A 46 -16.31 4.75 11.01
N GLU A 47 -17.39 5.32 11.53
CA GLU A 47 -17.47 6.76 11.77
C GLU A 47 -16.44 7.24 12.80
N ILE A 48 -16.20 6.45 13.86
CA ILE A 48 -15.18 6.75 14.86
C ILE A 48 -13.78 6.65 14.25
N ALA A 49 -13.53 5.63 13.43
CA ALA A 49 -12.25 5.44 12.77
C ALA A 49 -11.96 6.55 11.74
N ASP A 50 -12.96 6.96 10.94
CA ASP A 50 -12.85 8.05 9.96
C ASP A 50 -12.52 9.39 10.62
N ARG A 51 -13.26 9.77 11.65
CA ARG A 51 -12.97 11.00 12.42
C ARG A 51 -11.58 10.97 13.05
N THR A 52 -11.18 9.82 13.59
CA THR A 52 -9.87 9.66 14.21
C THR A 52 -8.76 9.79 13.19
N LEU A 53 -8.89 9.14 12.03
CA LEU A 53 -7.90 9.20 10.95
C LEU A 53 -7.77 10.64 10.43
N ARG A 54 -8.88 11.33 10.14
CA ARG A 54 -8.89 12.73 9.66
C ARG A 54 -8.26 13.71 10.64
N ALA A 55 -8.34 13.40 11.94
CA ALA A 55 -7.67 14.17 12.99
C ALA A 55 -6.19 13.78 13.20
N GLY A 56 -5.64 12.85 12.42
CA GLY A 56 -4.28 12.31 12.63
C GLY A 56 -4.14 11.54 13.93
N GLY A 57 -5.24 10.97 14.44
CA GLY A 57 -5.31 10.30 15.74
C GLY A 57 -4.71 8.88 15.76
N PRO A 58 -4.73 8.22 16.94
CA PRO A 58 -4.09 6.94 17.17
C PRO A 58 -4.80 5.76 16.47
N ALA A 59 -4.17 4.59 16.46
CA ALA A 59 -4.83 3.31 16.23
C ALA A 59 -5.89 3.07 17.30
N LEU A 60 -6.96 2.37 16.95
CA LEU A 60 -8.11 2.13 17.81
C LEU A 60 -8.29 0.64 18.09
N LEU A 61 -8.31 0.25 19.36
CA LEU A 61 -8.68 -1.10 19.77
C LEU A 61 -10.01 -1.04 20.53
N PHE A 62 -11.08 -1.47 19.85
CA PHE A 62 -12.42 -1.60 20.43
C PHE A 62 -12.49 -2.92 21.21
N GLU A 63 -12.43 -2.83 22.56
CA GLU A 63 -12.38 -4.00 23.44
C GLU A 63 -13.78 -4.63 23.67
N ASN A 64 -14.85 -3.87 23.41
CA ASN A 64 -16.23 -4.31 23.64
C ASN A 64 -17.12 -4.04 22.41
N PRO A 65 -16.91 -4.79 21.30
CA PRO A 65 -17.79 -4.67 20.14
C PRO A 65 -19.17 -5.25 20.46
N LYS A 66 -20.22 -4.52 20.15
CA LYS A 66 -21.61 -4.89 20.43
C LYS A 66 -21.97 -6.24 19.82
N GLY A 67 -22.38 -7.17 20.67
CA GLY A 67 -22.76 -8.53 20.28
C GLY A 67 -21.60 -9.51 20.08
N TYR A 68 -20.35 -9.12 20.35
CA TYR A 68 -19.18 -9.96 20.18
C TYR A 68 -18.24 -9.89 21.40
N SER A 69 -17.44 -10.94 21.59
CA SER A 69 -16.38 -10.98 22.60
C SER A 69 -14.98 -10.70 22.02
N MET A 70 -14.82 -10.76 20.70
CA MET A 70 -13.56 -10.57 20.00
C MET A 70 -13.30 -9.08 19.76
N PRO A 71 -12.20 -8.49 20.26
CA PRO A 71 -11.87 -7.09 20.01
C PRO A 71 -11.64 -6.77 18.52
N VAL A 72 -11.91 -5.52 18.12
CA VAL A 72 -11.70 -5.02 16.77
C VAL A 72 -10.61 -3.96 16.78
N LEU A 73 -9.61 -4.13 15.91
CA LEU A 73 -8.52 -3.18 15.69
C LEU A 73 -8.77 -2.41 14.39
N CYS A 74 -8.80 -1.07 14.49
CA CYS A 74 -8.94 -0.18 13.34
C CYS A 74 -7.88 0.91 13.33
N ASN A 75 -7.72 1.58 12.20
CA ASN A 75 -6.83 2.73 12.02
C ASN A 75 -5.36 2.41 12.38
N LEU A 76 -4.94 1.14 12.19
CA LEU A 76 -3.59 0.69 12.52
C LEU A 76 -2.53 1.48 11.75
N PHE A 77 -2.74 1.66 10.46
CA PHE A 77 -1.86 2.38 9.54
C PHE A 77 -2.37 3.80 9.18
N GLY A 78 -3.22 4.38 10.02
CA GLY A 78 -3.86 5.68 9.78
C GLY A 78 -2.94 6.90 9.88
N THR A 79 -1.62 6.73 10.07
CA THR A 79 -0.61 7.78 9.91
C THR A 79 0.63 7.25 9.20
N PRO A 80 1.32 8.07 8.37
CA PRO A 80 2.57 7.66 7.73
C PRO A 80 3.64 7.21 8.72
N LYS A 81 3.65 7.78 9.93
CA LYS A 81 4.53 7.36 11.03
C LYS A 81 4.30 5.89 11.43
N ARG A 82 3.04 5.47 11.62
CA ARG A 82 2.74 4.08 12.00
C ARG A 82 3.04 3.10 10.86
N VAL A 83 2.89 3.53 9.59
CA VAL A 83 3.33 2.74 8.44
C VAL A 83 4.85 2.54 8.47
N ALA A 84 5.63 3.60 8.70
CA ALA A 84 7.09 3.51 8.83
C ALA A 84 7.49 2.58 9.98
N MET A 85 6.88 2.74 11.16
CA MET A 85 7.09 1.85 12.31
C MET A 85 6.76 0.38 11.98
N GLY A 86 5.67 0.13 11.23
CA GLY A 86 5.29 -1.20 10.74
C GLY A 86 6.30 -1.79 9.76
N MET A 87 7.02 -0.97 9.01
CA MET A 87 8.13 -1.38 8.15
C MET A 87 9.50 -1.40 8.89
N GLY A 88 9.49 -1.23 10.22
CA GLY A 88 10.69 -1.24 11.05
C GLY A 88 11.56 0.01 10.92
N GLN A 89 11.01 1.11 10.43
CA GLN A 89 11.72 2.38 10.28
C GLN A 89 11.33 3.37 11.38
N ASP A 90 12.26 4.27 11.75
CA ASP A 90 12.02 5.25 12.81
C ASP A 90 11.18 6.43 12.35
N ASP A 91 11.24 6.76 11.06
CA ASP A 91 10.47 7.83 10.45
C ASP A 91 10.12 7.53 8.98
N VAL A 92 9.25 8.35 8.42
CA VAL A 92 8.76 8.18 7.04
C VAL A 92 9.86 8.33 5.99
N LYS A 93 10.83 9.24 6.22
CA LYS A 93 11.95 9.45 5.27
C LYS A 93 12.88 8.24 5.22
N ALA A 94 13.00 7.47 6.32
CA ALA A 94 13.78 6.25 6.36
C ALA A 94 13.22 5.14 5.46
N LEU A 95 11.93 5.22 5.04
CA LEU A 95 11.35 4.35 4.01
C LEU A 95 12.08 4.46 2.66
N HIS A 96 12.75 5.56 2.40
CA HIS A 96 13.62 5.73 1.25
C HIS A 96 14.70 4.63 1.16
N ASP A 97 15.21 4.17 2.30
CA ASP A 97 16.21 3.10 2.34
C ASP A 97 15.60 1.73 2.00
N VAL A 98 14.34 1.50 2.35
CA VAL A 98 13.57 0.34 1.86
C VAL A 98 13.45 0.40 0.33
N GLY A 99 13.13 1.57 -0.22
CA GLY A 99 13.06 1.80 -1.68
C GLY A 99 14.40 1.55 -2.39
N LYS A 100 15.52 2.01 -1.82
CA LYS A 100 16.87 1.75 -2.34
C LYS A 100 17.21 0.25 -2.33
N LEU A 101 16.79 -0.47 -1.30
CA LEU A 101 16.96 -1.92 -1.23
C LEU A 101 16.16 -2.61 -2.34
N LEU A 102 14.90 -2.25 -2.53
CA LEU A 102 14.06 -2.80 -3.61
C LEU A 102 14.59 -2.47 -5.00
N ALA A 103 15.05 -1.24 -5.24
CA ALA A 103 15.67 -0.84 -6.48
C ALA A 103 16.94 -1.66 -6.78
N PHE A 104 17.74 -1.95 -5.74
CA PHE A 104 18.91 -2.84 -5.86
C PHE A 104 18.50 -4.29 -6.17
N LEU A 105 17.47 -4.83 -5.51
CA LEU A 105 17.00 -6.20 -5.74
C LEU A 105 16.36 -6.38 -7.12
N LYS A 106 15.74 -5.34 -7.67
CA LYS A 106 15.14 -5.35 -9.02
C LYS A 106 16.23 -5.43 -10.10
N GLU A 107 17.32 -4.69 -9.94
CA GLU A 107 18.44 -4.62 -10.86
C GLU A 107 19.77 -4.67 -10.08
N PRO A 108 20.24 -5.88 -9.68
CA PRO A 108 21.48 -6.01 -8.92
C PRO A 108 22.69 -5.54 -9.73
N GLU A 109 23.44 -4.60 -9.20
CA GLU A 109 24.70 -4.18 -9.80
C GLU A 109 25.85 -5.03 -9.24
N PRO A 110 26.68 -5.65 -10.11
CA PRO A 110 27.86 -6.36 -9.64
C PRO A 110 28.82 -5.38 -8.92
N PRO A 111 29.50 -5.84 -7.86
CA PRO A 111 30.43 -4.98 -7.14
C PRO A 111 31.57 -4.52 -8.03
N LYS A 112 31.87 -3.22 -8.02
CA LYS A 112 32.91 -2.57 -8.84
C LYS A 112 34.31 -2.63 -8.20
N GLY A 113 34.50 -3.45 -7.14
CA GLY A 113 35.76 -3.63 -6.44
C GLY A 113 35.57 -4.05 -5.00
N PHE A 114 36.71 -4.31 -4.29
CA PHE A 114 36.68 -4.83 -2.92
C PHE A 114 35.95 -3.89 -1.93
N ARG A 115 36.13 -2.58 -2.05
CA ARG A 115 35.47 -1.59 -1.21
C ARG A 115 33.95 -1.59 -1.42
N ASP A 116 33.50 -1.62 -2.66
CA ASP A 116 32.08 -1.69 -3.03
C ASP A 116 31.44 -3.03 -2.59
N LEU A 117 32.22 -4.15 -2.66
CA LEU A 117 31.79 -5.44 -2.12
C LEU A 117 31.57 -5.39 -0.61
N VAL A 118 32.46 -4.75 0.15
CA VAL A 118 32.32 -4.60 1.62
C VAL A 118 31.13 -3.71 1.95
N GLU A 119 30.89 -2.63 1.21
CA GLU A 119 29.75 -1.74 1.38
C GLU A 119 28.41 -2.43 1.04
N LYS A 120 28.39 -3.36 0.08
CA LYS A 120 27.20 -4.14 -0.30
C LYS A 120 26.98 -5.39 0.56
N LEU A 121 27.96 -5.81 1.34
CA LEU A 121 27.88 -7.03 2.17
C LEU A 121 26.67 -7.06 3.13
N PRO A 122 26.26 -5.96 3.80
CA PRO A 122 25.07 -5.97 4.64
C PRO A 122 23.80 -6.28 3.85
N LYS A 123 23.65 -5.78 2.61
CA LYS A 123 22.51 -6.06 1.72
C LYS A 123 22.45 -7.54 1.35
N PHE A 124 23.60 -8.15 1.04
CA PHE A 124 23.68 -9.59 0.76
C PHE A 124 23.34 -10.44 1.99
N LYS A 125 23.71 -10.00 3.20
CA LYS A 125 23.32 -10.69 4.43
C LYS A 125 21.81 -10.67 4.67
N GLN A 126 21.12 -9.60 4.30
CA GLN A 126 19.65 -9.50 4.42
C GLN A 126 18.94 -10.54 3.54
N VAL A 127 19.50 -10.87 2.38
CA VAL A 127 18.95 -11.91 1.48
C VAL A 127 18.85 -13.28 2.17
N LEU A 128 19.67 -13.56 3.17
CA LEU A 128 19.59 -14.81 3.95
C LEU A 128 18.29 -14.93 4.78
N ASN A 129 17.57 -13.83 4.97
CA ASN A 129 16.29 -13.79 5.68
C ASN A 129 15.08 -13.96 4.76
N MET A 130 15.28 -14.04 3.45
CA MET A 130 14.22 -14.20 2.46
C MET A 130 13.45 -15.55 2.57
N PRO A 131 14.13 -16.70 2.75
CA PRO A 131 13.39 -17.96 2.89
C PRO A 131 12.50 -17.96 4.13
N THR A 132 11.32 -18.56 4.00
CA THR A 132 10.42 -18.79 5.15
C THR A 132 11.01 -19.80 6.13
N LYS A 133 10.52 -19.77 7.36
CA LYS A 133 10.76 -20.79 8.39
C LYS A 133 9.44 -21.47 8.75
N ARG A 134 9.28 -22.73 8.37
CA ARG A 134 8.10 -23.52 8.71
C ARG A 134 8.15 -23.94 10.18
N LEU A 135 7.06 -23.69 10.90
CA LEU A 135 6.82 -24.16 12.25
C LEU A 135 5.90 -25.40 12.23
N SER A 136 6.02 -26.26 13.24
CA SER A 136 5.15 -27.41 13.43
C SER A 136 3.84 -27.08 14.14
N SER A 137 3.79 -25.97 14.87
CA SER A 137 2.62 -25.42 15.56
C SER A 137 2.75 -23.92 15.67
N ALA A 138 1.63 -23.21 15.73
CA ALA A 138 1.62 -21.75 15.77
C ALA A 138 0.44 -21.21 16.59
N PRO A 139 0.56 -19.99 17.16
CA PRO A 139 -0.52 -19.35 17.92
C PRO A 139 -1.82 -19.22 17.14
N CYS A 140 -1.75 -19.00 15.83
CA CYS A 140 -2.95 -18.91 14.97
C CYS A 140 -3.74 -20.23 14.84
N GLN A 141 -3.27 -21.33 15.45
CA GLN A 141 -3.92 -22.65 15.45
C GLN A 141 -4.25 -23.14 16.86
N GLU A 142 -4.33 -22.26 17.86
CA GLU A 142 -4.67 -22.62 19.25
C GLU A 142 -6.12 -23.09 19.39
N GLN A 143 -7.04 -22.51 18.63
CA GLN A 143 -8.44 -22.92 18.53
C GLN A 143 -8.76 -23.27 17.09
N VAL A 144 -9.58 -24.31 16.90
CA VAL A 144 -9.99 -24.82 15.58
C VAL A 144 -11.50 -24.95 15.57
N TRP A 145 -12.14 -24.35 14.57
CA TRP A 145 -13.54 -24.56 14.23
C TRP A 145 -13.59 -25.24 12.88
N GLU A 146 -14.20 -26.42 12.82
CA GLU A 146 -14.32 -27.22 11.61
C GLU A 146 -15.74 -27.76 11.42
N GLY A 147 -16.10 -28.12 10.20
CA GLY A 147 -17.42 -28.65 9.88
C GLY A 147 -18.56 -27.69 10.25
N ASP A 148 -19.50 -28.13 11.07
CA ASP A 148 -20.67 -27.33 11.50
C ASP A 148 -20.32 -26.20 12.48
N GLU A 149 -19.13 -26.22 13.06
CA GLU A 149 -18.66 -25.16 13.97
C GLU A 149 -18.14 -23.93 13.21
N VAL A 150 -17.87 -24.04 11.90
CA VAL A 150 -17.45 -22.91 11.06
C VAL A 150 -18.57 -21.88 10.98
N ASP A 151 -18.32 -20.71 11.58
CA ASP A 151 -19.29 -19.63 11.63
C ASP A 151 -18.61 -18.25 11.59
N LEU A 152 -18.53 -17.66 10.40
CA LEU A 152 -17.97 -16.35 10.15
C LEU A 152 -18.74 -15.24 10.88
N THR A 153 -20.00 -15.47 11.24
CA THR A 153 -20.82 -14.48 11.95
C THR A 153 -20.39 -14.28 13.41
N ARG A 154 -19.50 -15.15 13.92
CA ARG A 154 -18.87 -14.99 15.26
C ARG A 154 -17.70 -14.02 15.24
N ILE A 155 -17.21 -13.61 14.06
CA ILE A 155 -16.16 -12.61 13.88
C ILE A 155 -16.85 -11.25 13.72
N PRO A 156 -16.44 -10.20 14.45
CA PRO A 156 -17.04 -8.86 14.38
C PRO A 156 -16.66 -8.12 13.10
N VAL A 157 -17.01 -8.70 11.94
CA VAL A 157 -16.74 -8.10 10.63
C VAL A 157 -17.57 -6.83 10.49
N MET A 158 -16.91 -5.72 10.18
CA MET A 158 -17.55 -4.41 10.10
C MET A 158 -18.47 -4.30 8.88
N HIS A 159 -19.62 -3.64 9.07
CA HIS A 159 -20.46 -3.09 8.01
C HIS A 159 -20.17 -1.60 7.97
N CYS A 160 -19.43 -1.15 6.94
CA CYS A 160 -18.77 0.15 6.99
C CYS A 160 -19.69 1.32 6.59
N TRP A 161 -20.52 1.15 5.55
CA TRP A 161 -21.36 2.23 5.00
C TRP A 161 -22.83 1.82 4.89
N PRO A 162 -23.77 2.79 4.94
CA PRO A 162 -25.22 2.48 4.98
C PRO A 162 -25.73 1.63 3.82
N GLU A 163 -25.14 1.75 2.62
CA GLU A 163 -25.57 1.02 1.42
C GLU A 163 -24.65 -0.16 1.10
N ASP A 164 -23.70 -0.51 1.98
CA ASP A 164 -22.90 -1.71 1.81
C ASP A 164 -23.78 -2.96 1.79
N ALA A 165 -23.50 -3.90 0.88
CA ALA A 165 -24.34 -5.08 0.68
C ALA A 165 -24.34 -6.05 1.88
N ALA A 166 -23.23 -6.13 2.62
CA ALA A 166 -23.02 -7.03 3.76
C ALA A 166 -21.75 -6.63 4.55
N PRO A 167 -21.47 -7.24 5.70
CA PRO A 167 -20.16 -7.09 6.37
C PRO A 167 -18.99 -7.44 5.44
N LEU A 168 -17.90 -6.65 5.52
CA LEU A 168 -16.78 -6.72 4.61
C LEU A 168 -15.46 -6.96 5.36
N ILE A 169 -14.77 -8.06 5.05
CA ILE A 169 -13.39 -8.28 5.48
C ILE A 169 -12.48 -7.43 4.58
N THR A 170 -11.75 -6.49 5.16
CA THR A 170 -10.96 -5.48 4.44
C THR A 170 -9.46 -5.78 4.42
N TRP A 171 -8.90 -6.30 5.52
CA TRP A 171 -7.49 -6.70 5.64
C TRP A 171 -7.26 -8.20 5.43
N GLY A 172 -8.06 -8.82 4.56
CA GLY A 172 -7.94 -10.25 4.24
C GLY A 172 -6.66 -10.54 3.44
N LEU A 173 -5.61 -11.00 4.13
CA LEU A 173 -4.35 -11.39 3.55
C LEU A 173 -4.49 -12.79 2.94
N THR A 174 -4.82 -12.85 1.66
CA THR A 174 -5.15 -14.06 0.94
C THR A 174 -3.90 -14.75 0.41
N VAL A 175 -3.78 -16.04 0.71
CA VAL A 175 -2.70 -16.92 0.27
C VAL A 175 -3.22 -17.84 -0.81
N THR A 176 -2.55 -17.85 -1.95
CA THR A 176 -2.84 -18.74 -3.09
C THR A 176 -1.55 -19.32 -3.66
N LYS A 177 -1.67 -20.38 -4.45
CA LYS A 177 -0.54 -20.95 -5.18
C LYS A 177 -1.00 -21.48 -6.53
N GLY A 178 -0.46 -20.95 -7.60
CA GLY A 178 -0.67 -21.46 -8.94
C GLY A 178 -0.02 -22.84 -9.12
N PRO A 179 -0.54 -23.69 -10.03
CA PRO A 179 -0.11 -25.09 -10.19
C PRO A 179 1.35 -25.22 -10.64
N ASN A 180 1.86 -24.24 -11.37
CA ASN A 180 3.22 -24.23 -11.92
C ASN A 180 4.16 -23.28 -11.17
N LYS A 181 3.80 -22.84 -9.96
CA LYS A 181 4.58 -21.88 -9.17
C LYS A 181 5.19 -22.55 -7.96
N GLU A 182 6.46 -22.32 -7.72
CA GLU A 182 7.14 -22.78 -6.49
C GLU A 182 6.72 -21.95 -5.28
N ARG A 183 6.51 -20.64 -5.47
CA ARG A 183 6.13 -19.69 -4.42
C ARG A 183 4.63 -19.52 -4.32
N GLN A 184 4.17 -19.23 -3.11
CA GLN A 184 2.82 -18.74 -2.86
C GLN A 184 2.71 -17.25 -3.17
N ASN A 185 1.55 -16.82 -3.62
CA ASN A 185 1.16 -15.43 -3.71
C ASN A 185 0.49 -15.00 -2.39
N LEU A 186 0.79 -13.80 -1.95
CA LEU A 186 0.19 -13.18 -0.79
C LEU A 186 -0.34 -11.79 -1.20
N GLY A 187 -1.65 -11.60 -1.12
CA GLY A 187 -2.28 -10.36 -1.54
C GLY A 187 -3.44 -9.96 -0.62
N ILE A 188 -3.67 -8.67 -0.50
CA ILE A 188 -4.82 -8.16 0.23
C ILE A 188 -5.97 -7.97 -0.76
N TYR A 189 -7.07 -8.68 -0.48
CA TYR A 189 -8.31 -8.59 -1.23
C TYR A 189 -9.47 -8.46 -0.25
N ARG A 190 -10.46 -7.68 -0.60
CA ARG A 190 -11.67 -7.59 0.22
C ARG A 190 -12.56 -8.81 -0.02
N GLN A 191 -13.24 -9.26 1.04
CA GLN A 191 -14.15 -10.38 0.98
C GLN A 191 -15.50 -10.02 1.61
N GLN A 192 -16.56 -10.18 0.82
CA GLN A 192 -17.93 -10.02 1.30
C GLN A 192 -18.40 -11.26 2.03
N VAL A 193 -18.93 -11.11 3.23
CA VAL A 193 -19.53 -12.22 3.99
C VAL A 193 -20.89 -12.56 3.38
N LEU A 194 -21.08 -13.83 2.98
CA LEU A 194 -22.37 -14.35 2.47
C LEU A 194 -23.17 -15.12 3.52
N GLY A 195 -22.53 -15.55 4.60
CA GLY A 195 -23.17 -16.35 5.63
C GLY A 195 -22.15 -17.04 6.52
N LYS A 196 -22.54 -18.19 7.11
CA LYS A 196 -21.69 -18.87 8.11
C LYS A 196 -20.33 -19.31 7.59
N ASN A 197 -20.27 -19.77 6.35
CA ASN A 197 -19.05 -20.38 5.80
C ASN A 197 -18.75 -19.99 4.36
N LYS A 198 -19.31 -18.91 3.85
CA LYS A 198 -19.07 -18.45 2.48
C LYS A 198 -18.68 -16.97 2.43
N LEU A 199 -17.67 -16.68 1.61
CA LEU A 199 -17.19 -15.36 1.31
C LEU A 199 -17.13 -15.14 -0.19
N ILE A 200 -17.42 -13.94 -0.69
CA ILE A 200 -17.10 -13.57 -2.07
C ILE A 200 -15.69 -13.00 -2.10
N MET A 201 -14.85 -13.55 -2.96
CA MET A 201 -13.48 -13.13 -3.15
C MET A 201 -13.39 -12.14 -4.31
N ARG A 202 -13.21 -10.85 -4.03
CA ARG A 202 -13.10 -9.85 -5.08
C ARG A 202 -11.74 -9.90 -5.76
N TRP A 203 -11.64 -10.70 -6.78
CA TRP A 203 -10.44 -10.86 -7.60
C TRP A 203 -10.55 -10.20 -8.96
N LEU A 204 -9.86 -9.10 -9.13
CA LEU A 204 -9.66 -8.51 -10.46
C LEU A 204 -8.77 -9.42 -11.29
N SER A 205 -9.12 -9.62 -12.56
CA SER A 205 -8.52 -10.62 -13.46
C SER A 205 -6.99 -10.55 -13.61
N HIS A 206 -6.40 -9.40 -13.36
CA HIS A 206 -4.96 -9.16 -13.47
C HIS A 206 -4.20 -9.29 -12.15
N ARG A 207 -4.86 -9.58 -11.03
CA ARG A 207 -4.24 -9.73 -9.71
C ARG A 207 -3.73 -11.14 -9.49
N GLY A 208 -2.67 -11.26 -8.63
CA GLY A 208 -1.97 -12.52 -8.42
C GLY A 208 -2.87 -13.70 -8.06
N GLY A 209 -3.81 -13.53 -7.11
CA GLY A 209 -4.75 -14.61 -6.74
C GLY A 209 -5.69 -15.02 -7.87
N ALA A 210 -6.18 -14.06 -8.67
CA ALA A 210 -7.00 -14.37 -9.85
C ALA A 210 -6.22 -15.13 -10.92
N LEU A 211 -4.95 -14.75 -11.15
CA LEU A 211 -4.08 -15.45 -12.10
C LEU A 211 -3.78 -16.87 -11.63
N ASP A 212 -3.49 -17.08 -10.34
CA ASP A 212 -3.29 -18.43 -9.78
C ASP A 212 -4.53 -19.30 -9.95
N PHE A 213 -5.72 -18.74 -9.72
CA PHE A 213 -6.99 -19.43 -9.91
C PHE A 213 -7.26 -19.78 -11.38
N GLN A 214 -7.00 -18.86 -12.31
CA GLN A 214 -7.14 -19.12 -13.75
C GLN A 214 -6.19 -20.22 -14.24
N GLU A 215 -4.92 -20.17 -13.82
CA GLU A 215 -3.93 -21.20 -14.14
C GLU A 215 -4.35 -22.57 -13.57
N TRP A 216 -4.91 -22.57 -12.33
CA TRP A 216 -5.41 -23.78 -11.70
C TRP A 216 -6.57 -24.39 -12.48
N CYS A 217 -7.58 -23.61 -12.86
CA CYS A 217 -8.73 -24.09 -13.64
C CYS A 217 -8.33 -24.69 -15.00
N GLN A 218 -7.23 -24.20 -15.59
CA GLN A 218 -6.69 -24.75 -16.83
C GLN A 218 -5.93 -26.05 -16.61
N ALA A 219 -5.14 -26.15 -15.54
CA ALA A 219 -4.32 -27.33 -15.23
C ALA A 219 -5.12 -28.47 -14.59
N HIS A 220 -6.16 -28.13 -13.81
CA HIS A 220 -6.99 -29.05 -13.03
C HIS A 220 -8.49 -28.76 -13.24
N PRO A 221 -9.03 -29.06 -14.44
CA PRO A 221 -10.44 -28.78 -14.77
C PRO A 221 -11.43 -29.45 -13.80
N GLY A 222 -12.27 -28.63 -13.16
CA GLY A 222 -13.29 -29.10 -12.22
C GLY A 222 -12.78 -29.40 -10.80
N GLU A 223 -11.50 -29.23 -10.52
CA GLU A 223 -10.96 -29.43 -9.17
C GLU A 223 -11.03 -28.13 -8.35
N ARG A 224 -11.30 -28.29 -7.07
CA ARG A 224 -11.35 -27.21 -6.09
C ARG A 224 -10.01 -26.53 -5.93
N PHE A 225 -10.02 -25.18 -5.96
CA PHE A 225 -8.82 -24.37 -5.77
C PHE A 225 -8.64 -24.04 -4.29
N PRO A 226 -7.55 -24.49 -3.62
CA PRO A 226 -7.32 -24.18 -2.22
C PRO A 226 -6.96 -22.69 -2.01
N VAL A 227 -7.55 -22.11 -0.98
CA VAL A 227 -7.33 -20.72 -0.57
C VAL A 227 -7.25 -20.65 0.95
N ALA A 228 -6.37 -19.79 1.46
CA ALA A 228 -6.37 -19.40 2.86
C ALA A 228 -6.38 -17.87 2.99
N VAL A 229 -6.99 -17.36 4.05
CA VAL A 229 -7.02 -15.93 4.37
C VAL A 229 -6.52 -15.75 5.79
N ALA A 230 -5.45 -14.96 5.96
CA ALA A 230 -4.93 -14.59 7.27
C ALA A 230 -5.42 -13.19 7.66
N LEU A 231 -5.94 -13.06 8.87
CA LEU A 231 -6.39 -11.81 9.47
C LEU A 231 -5.52 -11.48 10.66
N GLY A 232 -5.09 -10.22 10.79
CA GLY A 232 -4.25 -9.80 11.91
C GLY A 232 -2.84 -10.40 11.88
N ALA A 233 -2.23 -10.55 10.71
CA ALA A 233 -0.80 -10.86 10.60
C ALA A 233 0.04 -9.69 11.15
N ASP A 234 1.34 -9.92 11.34
CA ASP A 234 2.24 -8.83 11.74
C ASP A 234 2.35 -7.73 10.68
N PRO A 235 2.59 -6.47 11.07
CA PRO A 235 2.62 -5.34 10.14
C PRO A 235 3.59 -5.49 8.98
N ALA A 236 4.78 -6.10 9.15
CA ALA A 236 5.73 -6.28 8.07
C ALA A 236 5.20 -7.22 6.99
N THR A 237 4.44 -8.25 7.36
CA THR A 237 3.77 -9.15 6.42
C THR A 237 2.63 -8.45 5.69
N ILE A 238 1.79 -7.69 6.40
CA ILE A 238 0.68 -6.92 5.80
C ILE A 238 1.23 -5.87 4.83
N LEU A 239 2.19 -5.06 5.27
CA LEU A 239 2.78 -4.00 4.45
C LEU A 239 3.61 -4.56 3.29
N GLY A 240 4.23 -5.73 3.48
CA GLY A 240 4.89 -6.48 2.40
C GLY A 240 3.95 -6.86 1.27
N ALA A 241 2.72 -7.24 1.59
CA ALA A 241 1.70 -7.62 0.61
C ALA A 241 1.11 -6.45 -0.19
N VAL A 242 1.25 -5.21 0.28
CA VAL A 242 0.78 -4.00 -0.42
C VAL A 242 1.90 -3.19 -1.07
N THR A 243 3.16 -3.50 -0.75
CA THR A 243 4.31 -2.82 -1.33
C THR A 243 4.56 -3.33 -2.76
N PRO A 244 4.84 -2.45 -3.73
CA PRO A 244 5.16 -2.87 -5.11
C PRO A 244 6.55 -3.49 -5.17
N ILE A 245 6.64 -4.78 -4.88
CA ILE A 245 7.88 -5.56 -4.94
C ILE A 245 8.12 -6.11 -6.36
N PRO A 246 9.37 -6.44 -6.75
CA PRO A 246 9.65 -7.14 -8.00
C PRO A 246 8.94 -8.52 -8.06
N ASP A 247 8.46 -8.92 -9.24
CA ASP A 247 7.76 -10.20 -9.45
C ASP A 247 8.62 -11.43 -9.08
N THR A 248 9.93 -11.27 -9.01
CA THR A 248 10.88 -12.33 -8.61
C THR A 248 10.99 -12.50 -7.10
N LEU A 249 10.44 -11.58 -6.32
CA LEU A 249 10.45 -11.59 -4.85
C LEU A 249 9.07 -11.97 -4.33
N SER A 250 8.98 -12.89 -3.36
CA SER A 250 7.71 -13.15 -2.69
C SER A 250 7.48 -12.14 -1.55
N GLU A 251 6.23 -11.90 -1.23
CA GLU A 251 5.81 -11.02 -0.13
C GLU A 251 6.37 -11.51 1.22
N TYR A 252 6.39 -12.82 1.46
CA TYR A 252 7.04 -13.42 2.64
C TYR A 252 8.54 -13.14 2.69
N ALA A 253 9.22 -13.25 1.54
CA ALA A 253 10.64 -12.95 1.45
C ALA A 253 10.92 -11.48 1.75
N PHE A 254 10.09 -10.58 1.23
CA PHE A 254 10.20 -9.15 1.51
C PHE A 254 9.92 -8.83 2.98
N ALA A 255 8.87 -9.43 3.58
CA ALA A 255 8.62 -9.30 5.00
C ALA A 255 9.80 -9.77 5.86
N GLY A 256 10.47 -10.86 5.46
CA GLY A 256 11.69 -11.35 6.10
C GLY A 256 12.87 -10.37 5.99
N LEU A 257 13.02 -9.71 4.83
CA LEU A 257 14.00 -8.64 4.63
C LEU A 257 13.73 -7.45 5.58
N LEU A 258 12.47 -6.99 5.67
CA LEU A 258 12.08 -5.91 6.57
C LEU A 258 12.35 -6.23 8.03
N ARG A 259 12.05 -7.47 8.46
CA ARG A 259 12.26 -7.91 9.85
C ARG A 259 13.71 -8.14 10.20
N GLY A 260 14.56 -8.42 9.24
CA GLY A 260 15.92 -8.92 9.50
C GLY A 260 15.97 -10.35 10.05
N HIS A 261 14.89 -11.12 9.91
CA HIS A 261 14.81 -12.56 10.19
C HIS A 261 13.71 -13.23 9.35
N LYS A 262 13.83 -14.55 9.15
CA LYS A 262 12.91 -15.33 8.31
C LYS A 262 11.47 -15.19 8.76
N THR A 263 10.55 -15.05 7.80
CA THR A 263 9.10 -15.09 8.06
C THR A 263 8.71 -16.49 8.54
N GLU A 264 8.13 -16.58 9.73
CA GLU A 264 7.61 -17.83 10.27
C GLU A 264 6.24 -18.13 9.69
N VAL A 265 6.09 -19.34 9.15
CA VAL A 265 4.85 -19.82 8.55
C VAL A 265 4.45 -21.16 9.15
N VAL A 266 3.18 -21.48 9.12
CA VAL A 266 2.63 -22.79 9.51
C VAL A 266 1.75 -23.32 8.38
N LYS A 267 1.75 -24.63 8.20
CA LYS A 267 0.90 -25.28 7.21
C LYS A 267 -0.57 -25.19 7.65
N CYS A 268 -1.47 -24.91 6.73
CA CYS A 268 -2.90 -25.02 6.91
C CYS A 268 -3.31 -26.45 7.35
N LEU A 269 -4.42 -26.58 8.07
CA LEU A 269 -4.95 -27.88 8.50
C LEU A 269 -5.67 -28.59 7.35
N SER A 270 -6.37 -27.85 6.49
CA SER A 270 -7.22 -28.39 5.43
C SER A 270 -6.54 -28.54 4.07
N ASN A 271 -5.37 -27.90 3.85
CA ASN A 271 -4.68 -27.88 2.56
C ASN A 271 -3.17 -27.66 2.72
N ASP A 272 -2.44 -27.60 1.60
CA ASP A 272 -0.97 -27.50 1.59
C ASP A 272 -0.43 -26.07 1.60
N LEU A 273 -1.29 -25.06 1.76
CA LEU A 273 -0.85 -23.66 1.86
C LEU A 273 -0.17 -23.39 3.21
N GLU A 274 0.76 -22.45 3.21
CA GLU A 274 1.45 -21.97 4.39
C GLU A 274 1.01 -20.53 4.69
N VAL A 275 0.58 -20.29 5.92
CA VAL A 275 0.06 -19.01 6.40
C VAL A 275 0.97 -18.39 7.44
N PRO A 276 0.91 -17.06 7.68
CA PRO A 276 1.71 -16.43 8.72
C PRO A 276 1.41 -17.02 10.09
N ALA A 277 2.42 -17.59 10.73
CA ALA A 277 2.27 -18.26 12.03
C ALA A 277 1.81 -17.33 13.15
N SER A 278 2.09 -16.02 13.03
CA SER A 278 1.75 -14.98 14.00
C SER A 278 0.37 -14.36 13.79
N ALA A 279 -0.40 -14.77 12.77
CA ALA A 279 -1.72 -14.21 12.51
C ALA A 279 -2.69 -14.44 13.69
N GLU A 280 -3.72 -13.62 13.77
CA GLU A 280 -4.77 -13.73 14.80
C GLU A 280 -5.80 -14.80 14.43
N ILE A 281 -6.24 -14.81 13.15
CA ILE A 281 -7.26 -15.72 12.62
C ILE A 281 -6.82 -16.20 11.24
N ILE A 282 -7.06 -17.46 10.92
CA ILE A 282 -6.90 -18.03 9.59
C ILE A 282 -8.24 -18.62 9.13
N LEU A 283 -8.67 -18.26 7.93
CA LEU A 283 -9.79 -18.89 7.25
C LEU A 283 -9.22 -19.79 6.15
N GLU A 284 -9.52 -21.08 6.22
CA GLU A 284 -9.05 -22.07 5.24
C GLU A 284 -10.23 -22.65 4.46
N GLY A 285 -10.04 -22.83 3.17
CA GLY A 285 -11.11 -23.36 2.34
C GLY A 285 -10.72 -23.53 0.89
N TYR A 286 -11.72 -23.48 0.03
CA TYR A 286 -11.56 -23.64 -1.41
C TYR A 286 -12.56 -22.81 -2.21
N ILE A 287 -12.22 -22.55 -3.46
CA ILE A 287 -13.11 -22.01 -4.48
C ILE A 287 -13.49 -23.16 -5.43
N GLU A 288 -14.81 -23.37 -5.61
CA GLU A 288 -15.36 -24.26 -6.62
C GLU A 288 -15.34 -23.55 -7.98
N PRO A 289 -14.65 -24.09 -9.01
CA PRO A 289 -14.66 -23.46 -10.33
C PRO A 289 -16.09 -23.27 -10.86
N GLY A 290 -16.41 -22.01 -11.23
CA GLY A 290 -17.73 -21.63 -11.73
C GLY A 290 -18.75 -21.22 -10.67
N GLU A 291 -18.47 -21.36 -9.36
CA GLU A 291 -19.31 -20.79 -8.31
C GLU A 291 -19.04 -19.30 -8.18
N LEU A 292 -20.00 -18.48 -8.63
CA LEU A 292 -19.94 -17.02 -8.60
C LEU A 292 -21.12 -16.45 -7.81
N ALA A 293 -20.92 -15.29 -7.17
CA ALA A 293 -21.97 -14.55 -6.52
C ALA A 293 -21.80 -13.04 -6.75
N PRO A 294 -22.91 -12.24 -6.69
CA PRO A 294 -22.86 -10.79 -6.84
C PRO A 294 -22.20 -10.15 -5.62
N GLU A 295 -21.13 -9.39 -5.84
CA GLU A 295 -20.40 -8.62 -4.82
C GLU A 295 -20.74 -7.14 -4.93
N GLY A 296 -21.02 -6.55 -3.79
CA GLY A 296 -21.33 -5.13 -3.67
C GLY A 296 -22.82 -4.81 -3.71
N PRO A 297 -23.19 -3.51 -3.68
CA PRO A 297 -22.26 -2.36 -3.68
C PRO A 297 -21.48 -2.22 -2.36
N TYR A 298 -20.33 -1.51 -2.42
CA TYR A 298 -19.53 -1.11 -1.26
C TYR A 298 -19.00 0.30 -1.44
N GLY A 299 -18.95 1.07 -0.35
CA GLY A 299 -18.20 2.31 -0.30
C GLY A 299 -16.71 2.06 -0.57
N ASP A 300 -16.12 2.75 -1.55
CA ASP A 300 -14.76 2.51 -1.99
C ASP A 300 -13.88 3.77 -1.90
N HIS A 301 -12.57 3.60 -2.06
CA HIS A 301 -11.55 4.66 -1.93
C HIS A 301 -11.71 5.84 -2.90
N THR A 302 -12.62 5.75 -3.85
CA THR A 302 -13.04 6.87 -4.71
C THR A 302 -14.03 7.81 -4.02
N GLY A 303 -14.62 7.39 -2.89
CA GLY A 303 -15.71 8.09 -2.22
C GLY A 303 -17.10 7.82 -2.80
N TYR A 304 -17.19 6.79 -3.65
CA TYR A 304 -18.45 6.34 -4.27
C TYR A 304 -18.66 4.85 -4.02
N TYR A 305 -19.89 4.39 -4.08
CA TYR A 305 -20.21 2.97 -4.07
C TYR A 305 -19.83 2.36 -5.42
N ASN A 306 -19.17 1.17 -5.40
CA ASN A 306 -18.88 0.45 -6.65
C ASN A 306 -20.12 -0.23 -7.24
N GLU A 307 -20.04 -0.56 -8.52
CA GLU A 307 -21.03 -1.37 -9.20
C GLU A 307 -20.98 -2.83 -8.71
N VAL A 308 -22.16 -3.50 -8.75
CA VAL A 308 -22.25 -4.94 -8.46
C VAL A 308 -21.65 -5.73 -9.61
N ASP A 309 -20.79 -6.69 -9.29
CA ASP A 309 -20.19 -7.59 -10.28
C ASP A 309 -20.05 -9.00 -9.69
N MET A 310 -19.84 -10.00 -10.57
CA MET A 310 -19.81 -11.41 -10.23
C MET A 310 -18.38 -11.85 -9.90
N PHE A 311 -18.19 -12.40 -8.70
CA PHE A 311 -16.89 -12.88 -8.25
C PHE A 311 -16.95 -14.28 -7.66
N PRO A 312 -15.80 -15.01 -7.62
CA PRO A 312 -15.74 -16.36 -7.06
C PRO A 312 -16.13 -16.42 -5.59
N VAL A 313 -16.75 -17.53 -5.20
CA VAL A 313 -17.15 -17.82 -3.82
C VAL A 313 -16.11 -18.72 -3.16
N LEU A 314 -15.56 -18.28 -2.04
CA LEU A 314 -14.73 -19.08 -1.14
C LEU A 314 -15.62 -19.80 -0.13
N THR A 315 -15.60 -21.11 -0.12
CA THR A 315 -16.20 -21.94 0.92
C THR A 315 -15.15 -22.19 2.01
N VAL A 316 -15.39 -21.66 3.21
CA VAL A 316 -14.55 -21.85 4.40
C VAL A 316 -14.88 -23.17 5.07
N THR A 317 -13.87 -24.02 5.26
CA THR A 317 -14.00 -25.34 5.89
C THR A 317 -13.40 -25.40 7.29
N HIS A 318 -12.43 -24.53 7.57
CA HIS A 318 -11.78 -24.41 8.87
C HIS A 318 -11.56 -22.92 9.20
N ILE A 319 -11.79 -22.58 10.44
CA ILE A 319 -11.36 -21.31 11.03
C ILE A 319 -10.41 -21.67 12.17
N THR A 320 -9.16 -21.25 12.07
CA THR A 320 -8.21 -21.41 13.18
C THR A 320 -7.84 -20.03 13.74
N GLN A 321 -7.61 -19.93 15.03
CA GLN A 321 -7.36 -18.65 15.66
C GLN A 321 -6.60 -18.78 16.99
N ARG A 322 -6.08 -17.63 17.46
CA ARG A 322 -5.57 -17.49 18.82
C ARG A 322 -6.73 -17.57 19.83
N CYS A 323 -6.46 -18.00 21.07
CA CYS A 323 -7.47 -18.08 22.11
C CYS A 323 -8.14 -16.73 22.43
N ASP A 324 -7.40 -15.65 22.29
CA ASP A 324 -7.80 -14.28 22.55
C ASP A 324 -7.67 -13.40 21.29
N ALA A 325 -8.09 -13.91 20.14
CA ALA A 325 -7.91 -13.30 18.83
C ALA A 325 -8.43 -11.86 18.75
N ILE A 326 -7.72 -11.02 17.99
CA ILE A 326 -8.10 -9.65 17.63
C ILE A 326 -8.45 -9.62 16.15
N TYR A 327 -9.63 -9.11 15.81
CA TYR A 327 -10.00 -8.88 14.42
C TYR A 327 -9.43 -7.54 13.92
N HIS A 328 -8.55 -7.59 12.94
CA HIS A 328 -7.98 -6.39 12.30
C HIS A 328 -8.83 -5.98 11.10
N SER A 329 -9.35 -4.75 11.10
CA SER A 329 -10.22 -4.21 10.09
C SER A 329 -9.84 -2.77 9.70
N THR A 330 -10.36 -2.32 8.58
CA THR A 330 -10.35 -0.93 8.14
C THR A 330 -11.62 -0.65 7.34
N TYR A 331 -11.78 0.58 6.92
CA TYR A 331 -12.78 1.01 5.94
C TYR A 331 -12.08 1.68 4.76
N THR A 332 -12.75 1.77 3.63
CA THR A 332 -12.37 2.60 2.49
C THR A 332 -13.45 3.64 2.23
N GLY A 333 -13.07 4.82 1.79
CA GLY A 333 -14.00 5.90 1.55
C GLY A 333 -13.33 7.09 0.85
N ARG A 334 -14.01 8.24 0.86
CA ARG A 334 -13.40 9.46 0.33
C ARG A 334 -12.12 9.79 1.12
N PRO A 335 -10.97 9.95 0.45
CA PRO A 335 -9.71 10.24 1.13
C PRO A 335 -9.77 11.48 2.05
N PRO A 336 -8.97 11.51 3.13
CA PRO A 336 -8.03 10.45 3.53
C PRO A 336 -8.71 9.23 4.17
N ASP A 337 -8.24 8.04 3.81
CA ASP A 337 -8.53 6.76 4.42
C ASP A 337 -7.20 6.00 4.64
N GLU A 338 -7.19 4.84 5.30
CA GLU A 338 -5.94 4.10 5.52
C GLU A 338 -5.21 3.74 4.22
N PRO A 339 -5.87 3.29 3.13
CA PRO A 339 -5.21 3.07 1.84
C PRO A 339 -4.51 4.31 1.29
N ALA A 340 -5.11 5.51 1.42
CA ALA A 340 -4.48 6.76 1.01
C ALA A 340 -3.25 7.10 1.86
N VAL A 341 -3.33 6.89 3.19
CA VAL A 341 -2.18 7.07 4.10
C VAL A 341 -1.04 6.11 3.78
N LEU A 342 -1.35 4.84 3.46
CA LEU A 342 -0.35 3.89 2.95
C LEU A 342 0.32 4.41 1.69
N GLY A 343 -0.44 4.95 0.75
CA GLY A 343 0.07 5.57 -0.48
C GLY A 343 1.08 6.68 -0.19
N VAL A 344 0.75 7.59 0.75
CA VAL A 344 1.65 8.68 1.18
C VAL A 344 2.97 8.15 1.74
N ALA A 345 2.93 7.14 2.61
CA ALA A 345 4.13 6.54 3.16
C ALA A 345 4.95 5.80 2.09
N LEU A 346 4.29 5.03 1.22
CA LEU A 346 4.93 4.26 0.16
C LEU A 346 5.50 5.14 -0.97
N ASN A 347 5.14 6.42 -1.08
CA ASN A 347 5.83 7.36 -1.97
C ASN A 347 7.34 7.37 -1.72
N GLU A 348 7.77 7.32 -0.44
CA GLU A 348 9.19 7.28 -0.10
C GLU A 348 9.90 6.00 -0.58
N VAL A 349 9.17 4.89 -0.67
CA VAL A 349 9.67 3.63 -1.23
C VAL A 349 9.74 3.70 -2.75
N LEU A 350 8.78 4.37 -3.40
CA LEU A 350 8.68 4.46 -4.86
C LEU A 350 9.74 5.37 -5.48
N VAL A 351 10.08 6.48 -4.81
CA VAL A 351 11.04 7.46 -5.35
C VAL A 351 12.37 6.83 -5.77
N PRO A 352 13.09 6.06 -4.94
CA PRO A 352 14.35 5.41 -5.35
C PRO A 352 14.19 4.41 -6.50
N ILE A 353 13.04 3.72 -6.57
CA ILE A 353 12.75 2.77 -7.65
C ILE A 353 12.59 3.50 -8.98
N LEU A 354 11.87 4.64 -8.96
CA LEU A 354 11.70 5.48 -10.15
C LEU A 354 13.00 6.15 -10.56
N GLN A 355 13.77 6.67 -9.62
CA GLN A 355 15.08 7.31 -9.87
C GLN A 355 16.10 6.37 -10.49
N LYS A 356 16.01 5.06 -10.22
CA LYS A 356 16.87 4.07 -10.88
C LYS A 356 16.67 4.06 -12.41
N GLN A 357 15.42 4.23 -12.86
CA GLN A 357 15.05 4.24 -14.28
C GLN A 357 15.06 5.65 -14.88
N PHE A 358 14.68 6.64 -14.10
CA PHE A 358 14.56 8.04 -14.49
C PHE A 358 15.37 8.91 -13.51
N PRO A 359 16.71 8.98 -13.67
CA PRO A 359 17.58 9.67 -12.72
C PRO A 359 17.34 11.19 -12.66
N GLU A 360 16.63 11.74 -13.63
CA GLU A 360 16.18 13.14 -13.64
C GLU A 360 15.07 13.43 -12.62
N ILE A 361 14.32 12.42 -12.15
CA ILE A 361 13.26 12.60 -11.15
C ILE A 361 13.90 12.94 -9.79
N VAL A 362 13.43 14.02 -9.19
CA VAL A 362 13.86 14.49 -7.85
C VAL A 362 12.89 13.99 -6.79
N ASP A 363 11.58 14.20 -6.99
CA ASP A 363 10.54 13.66 -6.13
C ASP A 363 9.35 13.15 -6.94
N PHE A 364 8.60 12.24 -6.34
CA PHE A 364 7.40 11.65 -6.91
C PHE A 364 6.35 11.52 -5.80
N TYR A 365 5.20 12.11 -5.98
CA TYR A 365 4.17 12.17 -4.97
C TYR A 365 2.79 11.75 -5.51
N LEU A 366 2.16 10.84 -4.81
CA LEU A 366 0.76 10.45 -5.01
C LEU A 366 -0.05 11.09 -3.88
N PRO A 367 -0.72 12.21 -4.12
CA PRO A 367 -1.50 12.87 -3.07
C PRO A 367 -2.73 12.04 -2.69
N PRO A 368 -3.17 12.06 -1.43
CA PRO A 368 -4.37 11.33 -0.98
C PRO A 368 -5.61 11.66 -1.83
N GLU A 369 -5.75 12.93 -2.23
CA GLU A 369 -6.86 13.43 -3.06
C GLU A 369 -6.90 12.79 -4.45
N GLY A 370 -5.77 12.24 -4.89
CA GLY A 370 -5.65 11.47 -6.13
C GLY A 370 -6.20 10.04 -6.03
N CYS A 371 -6.85 9.66 -4.94
CA CYS A 371 -7.47 8.35 -4.73
C CYS A 371 -6.48 7.22 -5.11
N SER A 372 -5.43 7.05 -4.33
CA SER A 372 -4.30 6.15 -4.53
C SER A 372 -3.33 6.64 -5.62
N TYR A 373 -3.41 6.13 -6.85
CA TYR A 373 -2.44 6.41 -7.93
C TYR A 373 -3.02 7.14 -9.13
N ARG A 374 -4.25 7.70 -9.04
CA ARG A 374 -4.89 8.36 -10.19
C ARG A 374 -4.31 9.71 -10.52
N LEU A 375 -3.64 10.35 -9.58
CA LEU A 375 -2.89 11.59 -9.75
C LEU A 375 -1.46 11.39 -9.26
N ALA A 376 -0.48 11.75 -10.08
CA ALA A 376 0.93 11.81 -9.72
C ALA A 376 1.49 13.20 -9.96
N ILE A 377 2.25 13.71 -9.00
CA ILE A 377 3.04 14.93 -9.12
C ILE A 377 4.51 14.53 -9.15
N VAL A 378 5.24 14.99 -10.16
CA VAL A 378 6.65 14.65 -10.38
C VAL A 378 7.47 15.92 -10.44
N THR A 379 8.51 16.02 -9.62
CA THR A 379 9.52 17.07 -9.81
C THR A 379 10.77 16.50 -10.44
N MET A 380 11.38 17.25 -11.34
CA MET A 380 12.51 16.75 -12.13
C MET A 380 13.54 17.81 -12.44
N LYS A 381 14.77 17.37 -12.68
CA LYS A 381 15.83 18.19 -13.29
C LYS A 381 15.72 18.08 -14.80
N LYS A 382 15.01 19.02 -15.41
CA LYS A 382 14.86 19.11 -16.86
C LYS A 382 16.22 19.36 -17.53
N GLN A 383 16.50 18.64 -18.64
CA GLN A 383 17.79 18.68 -19.33
C GLN A 383 17.71 19.09 -20.80
N TYR A 384 16.51 19.04 -21.40
CA TYR A 384 16.27 19.39 -22.79
C TYR A 384 14.79 19.68 -23.04
N ALA A 385 14.49 20.32 -24.16
CA ALA A 385 13.11 20.61 -24.58
C ALA A 385 12.31 19.30 -24.78
N GLY A 386 11.08 19.26 -24.24
CA GLY A 386 10.19 18.07 -24.31
C GLY A 386 10.48 16.99 -23.27
N HIS A 387 11.47 17.18 -22.37
CA HIS A 387 11.85 16.18 -21.38
C HIS A 387 10.71 15.85 -20.41
N ALA A 388 9.88 16.82 -20.01
CA ALA A 388 8.72 16.60 -19.16
C ALA A 388 7.73 15.59 -19.78
N LYS A 389 7.49 15.67 -21.09
CA LYS A 389 6.58 14.75 -21.80
C LYS A 389 7.13 13.31 -21.81
N ARG A 390 8.46 13.13 -21.93
CA ARG A 390 9.09 11.83 -21.79
C ARG A 390 8.87 11.22 -20.42
N VAL A 391 8.98 12.04 -19.37
CA VAL A 391 8.75 11.59 -17.98
C VAL A 391 7.28 11.18 -17.78
N MET A 392 6.32 11.92 -18.30
CA MET A 392 4.89 11.53 -18.27
C MET A 392 4.68 10.13 -18.88
N MET A 393 5.21 9.89 -20.08
CA MET A 393 5.12 8.58 -20.75
C MET A 393 5.81 7.49 -19.95
N GLY A 394 6.95 7.81 -19.36
CA GLY A 394 7.68 6.91 -18.46
C GLY A 394 6.88 6.51 -17.24
N VAL A 395 6.26 7.46 -16.54
CA VAL A 395 5.38 7.17 -15.38
C VAL A 395 4.24 6.24 -15.78
N TRP A 396 3.53 6.53 -16.86
CA TRP A 396 2.37 5.73 -17.31
C TRP A 396 2.72 4.29 -17.73
N SER A 397 3.98 4.00 -18.06
CA SER A 397 4.40 2.70 -18.62
C SER A 397 5.32 1.87 -17.71
N TYR A 398 5.99 2.48 -16.74
CA TYR A 398 7.08 1.80 -16.03
C TYR A 398 6.61 0.81 -14.96
N LEU A 399 5.72 1.21 -14.07
CA LEU A 399 5.16 0.34 -13.05
C LEU A 399 3.70 0.00 -13.36
N ARG A 400 3.34 -1.27 -13.18
CA ARG A 400 2.03 -1.79 -13.56
C ARG A 400 0.85 -1.00 -13.00
N GLN A 401 0.94 -0.55 -11.74
CA GLN A 401 -0.12 0.24 -11.11
C GLN A 401 -0.30 1.62 -11.75
N PHE A 402 0.75 2.21 -12.35
CA PHE A 402 0.69 3.54 -12.94
C PHE A 402 0.06 3.55 -14.34
N MET A 403 -0.21 2.37 -14.92
CA MET A 403 -1.04 2.34 -16.13
C MET A 403 -2.45 2.89 -15.87
N TYR A 404 -2.89 2.93 -14.62
CA TYR A 404 -4.17 3.51 -14.20
C TYR A 404 -4.08 4.97 -13.76
N THR A 405 -2.89 5.58 -13.72
CA THR A 405 -2.71 6.99 -13.39
C THR A 405 -3.37 7.84 -14.47
N LYS A 406 -4.31 8.68 -14.05
CA LYS A 406 -5.12 9.52 -14.91
C LYS A 406 -4.44 10.84 -15.21
N PHE A 407 -3.90 11.47 -14.17
CA PHE A 407 -3.25 12.76 -14.25
C PHE A 407 -1.78 12.65 -13.83
N VAL A 408 -0.89 13.27 -14.63
CA VAL A 408 0.53 13.42 -14.30
C VAL A 408 0.90 14.89 -14.42
N ILE A 409 1.28 15.52 -13.32
CA ILE A 409 1.79 16.90 -13.29
C ILE A 409 3.29 16.83 -13.16
N VAL A 410 4.02 17.44 -14.08
CA VAL A 410 5.49 17.50 -14.05
C VAL A 410 5.94 18.94 -13.80
N CYS A 411 6.75 19.13 -12.77
CA CYS A 411 7.31 20.42 -12.36
C CYS A 411 8.85 20.34 -12.34
N ASP A 412 9.52 21.48 -12.29
CA ASP A 412 10.97 21.55 -12.01
C ASP A 412 11.28 21.25 -10.55
N ASP A 413 12.56 21.04 -10.23
CA ASP A 413 13.06 20.69 -8.91
C ASP A 413 13.06 21.84 -7.87
N ASP A 414 12.67 23.03 -8.28
CA ASP A 414 12.41 24.17 -7.38
C ASP A 414 10.99 24.14 -6.75
N ILE A 415 10.13 23.22 -7.19
CA ILE A 415 8.76 23.04 -6.70
C ILE A 415 8.70 21.91 -5.67
N ASN A 416 8.00 22.15 -4.56
CA ASN A 416 7.68 21.11 -3.60
C ASN A 416 6.45 20.32 -4.07
N ALA A 417 6.66 19.08 -4.56
CA ALA A 417 5.58 18.20 -5.04
C ALA A 417 4.49 17.92 -3.99
N ARG A 418 4.79 18.12 -2.69
CA ARG A 418 3.89 17.86 -1.56
C ARG A 418 3.15 19.10 -1.07
N ASP A 419 3.40 20.28 -1.68
CA ASP A 419 2.70 21.51 -1.40
C ASP A 419 1.84 21.94 -2.59
N TRP A 420 0.53 21.79 -2.44
CA TRP A 420 -0.42 22.17 -3.47
C TRP A 420 -0.35 23.66 -3.86
N ASN A 421 0.01 24.57 -2.93
CA ASN A 421 0.16 25.98 -3.26
C ASN A 421 1.31 26.17 -4.25
N ASP A 422 2.41 25.47 -4.05
CA ASP A 422 3.58 25.51 -4.92
C ASP A 422 3.31 24.88 -6.29
N VAL A 423 2.64 23.71 -6.30
CA VAL A 423 2.25 23.02 -7.53
C VAL A 423 1.26 23.86 -8.36
N ILE A 424 0.23 24.43 -7.74
CA ILE A 424 -0.75 25.27 -8.43
C ILE A 424 -0.08 26.54 -8.95
N TRP A 425 0.85 27.14 -8.19
CA TRP A 425 1.63 28.26 -8.68
C TRP A 425 2.43 27.90 -9.94
N ALA A 426 3.08 26.74 -9.97
CA ALA A 426 3.80 26.27 -11.15
C ALA A 426 2.88 26.06 -12.37
N ILE A 427 1.72 25.41 -12.16
CA ILE A 427 0.71 25.23 -13.23
C ILE A 427 0.27 26.58 -13.80
N THR A 428 -0.07 27.54 -12.95
CA THR A 428 -0.65 28.82 -13.38
C THR A 428 0.36 29.79 -14.01
N THR A 429 1.65 29.65 -13.68
CA THR A 429 2.68 30.58 -14.14
C THR A 429 3.58 30.04 -15.25
N ARG A 430 3.70 28.72 -15.40
CA ARG A 430 4.64 28.07 -16.31
C ARG A 430 3.97 27.36 -17.49
N MET A 431 2.66 27.15 -17.42
CA MET A 431 1.93 26.34 -18.37
C MET A 431 1.04 27.17 -19.29
N ASP A 432 1.12 26.92 -20.58
CA ASP A 432 0.07 27.26 -21.54
C ASP A 432 -0.78 25.99 -21.81
N PRO A 433 -2.11 26.04 -21.58
CA PRO A 433 -2.94 24.86 -21.63
C PRO A 433 -2.89 24.07 -22.97
N GLN A 434 -2.75 24.77 -24.09
CA GLN A 434 -2.71 24.11 -25.40
C GLN A 434 -1.35 23.48 -25.67
N ARG A 435 -0.26 24.20 -25.40
CA ARG A 435 1.10 23.74 -25.67
C ARG A 435 1.54 22.61 -24.73
N ASP A 436 1.16 22.74 -23.44
CA ASP A 436 1.77 21.99 -22.35
C ASP A 436 0.89 20.86 -21.81
N THR A 437 -0.29 20.64 -22.40
CA THR A 437 -1.14 19.50 -22.08
C THR A 437 -0.86 18.34 -23.03
N VAL A 438 -0.73 17.14 -22.49
CA VAL A 438 -0.73 15.87 -23.22
C VAL A 438 -2.03 15.15 -22.94
N LEU A 439 -2.82 14.88 -23.98
CA LEU A 439 -4.03 14.07 -23.90
C LEU A 439 -3.81 12.75 -24.62
N MET A 440 -4.17 11.64 -23.97
CA MET A 440 -4.12 10.29 -24.56
C MET A 440 -5.47 9.63 -24.34
N GLU A 441 -6.15 9.29 -25.42
CA GLU A 441 -7.45 8.62 -25.41
C GLU A 441 -7.30 7.10 -25.49
N ASN A 442 -8.37 6.38 -25.13
CA ASN A 442 -8.47 4.93 -25.26
C ASN A 442 -7.34 4.18 -24.54
N THR A 443 -7.05 4.59 -23.31
CA THR A 443 -6.03 3.98 -22.47
C THR A 443 -6.65 3.25 -21.28
N PRO A 444 -5.96 2.24 -20.70
CA PRO A 444 -6.42 1.58 -19.51
C PRO A 444 -6.63 2.58 -18.35
N ILE A 445 -7.77 2.47 -17.69
CA ILE A 445 -8.11 3.22 -16.48
C ILE A 445 -8.67 2.23 -15.44
N ASP A 446 -8.65 2.63 -14.18
CA ASP A 446 -9.26 1.86 -13.12
C ASP A 446 -10.78 1.75 -13.36
N TYR A 447 -11.33 0.53 -13.29
CA TYR A 447 -12.76 0.28 -13.47
C TYR A 447 -13.63 0.93 -12.39
N LEU A 448 -13.05 1.34 -11.24
CA LEU A 448 -13.71 2.15 -10.21
C LEU A 448 -13.78 3.65 -10.56
N ASP A 449 -13.28 4.05 -11.72
CA ASP A 449 -13.36 5.43 -12.18
C ASP A 449 -14.66 5.69 -12.94
N PHE A 450 -15.71 6.11 -12.23
CA PHE A 450 -17.00 6.46 -12.83
C PHE A 450 -16.96 7.66 -13.79
N ALA A 451 -15.88 8.46 -13.78
CA ALA A 451 -15.70 9.54 -14.74
C ALA A 451 -15.17 9.06 -16.08
N SER A 452 -14.76 7.80 -16.21
CA SER A 452 -14.39 7.23 -17.51
C SER A 452 -15.64 6.95 -18.36
N PRO A 453 -15.56 7.13 -19.71
CA PRO A 453 -16.72 6.91 -20.58
C PRO A 453 -17.13 5.43 -20.67
N VAL A 454 -16.19 4.52 -20.44
CA VAL A 454 -16.39 3.07 -20.44
C VAL A 454 -15.59 2.47 -19.28
N SER A 455 -16.16 1.47 -18.61
CA SER A 455 -15.46 0.78 -17.51
C SER A 455 -14.12 0.20 -17.99
N GLY A 456 -13.04 0.54 -17.29
CA GLY A 456 -11.69 0.09 -17.60
C GLY A 456 -11.01 0.80 -18.78
N LEU A 457 -11.69 1.69 -19.50
CA LEU A 457 -11.14 2.41 -20.64
C LEU A 457 -11.47 3.91 -20.56
N GLY A 458 -10.46 4.74 -20.58
CA GLY A 458 -10.61 6.19 -20.44
C GLY A 458 -9.48 6.96 -21.10
N SER A 459 -9.23 8.15 -20.56
CA SER A 459 -8.20 9.06 -21.08
C SER A 459 -7.20 9.43 -19.99
N LYS A 460 -6.03 9.90 -20.41
CA LYS A 460 -4.98 10.41 -19.54
C LYS A 460 -4.66 11.85 -19.92
N MET A 461 -4.29 12.64 -18.89
CA MET A 461 -3.84 14.00 -19.07
C MET A 461 -2.50 14.22 -18.36
N GLY A 462 -1.52 14.72 -19.11
CA GLY A 462 -0.26 15.19 -18.57
C GLY A 462 -0.18 16.72 -18.63
N LEU A 463 0.32 17.34 -17.56
CA LEU A 463 0.51 18.78 -17.43
C LEU A 463 2.00 19.09 -17.28
N ASP A 464 2.60 19.78 -18.26
CA ASP A 464 3.98 20.23 -18.24
C ASP A 464 4.08 21.62 -17.58
N ALA A 465 4.18 21.63 -16.25
CA ALA A 465 4.36 22.83 -15.45
C ALA A 465 5.85 23.16 -15.17
N THR A 466 6.75 22.78 -16.09
CA THR A 466 8.18 23.11 -16.02
C THR A 466 8.46 24.46 -16.66
N ASN A 467 9.60 25.08 -16.33
CA ASN A 467 10.15 26.24 -17.07
C ASN A 467 10.40 25.84 -18.52
N LYS A 468 10.12 26.78 -19.46
CA LYS A 468 10.26 26.48 -20.90
C LYS A 468 11.67 26.77 -21.39
N TRP A 469 12.19 25.83 -22.16
CA TRP A 469 13.49 25.90 -22.79
C TRP A 469 13.38 26.51 -24.21
N PRO A 470 14.49 26.98 -24.80
CA PRO A 470 14.52 27.39 -26.20
C PRO A 470 13.97 26.28 -27.11
N GLY A 471 13.04 26.63 -27.98
CA GLY A 471 12.31 25.70 -28.83
C GLY A 471 10.94 25.25 -28.31
N GLU A 472 10.66 25.40 -27.00
CA GLU A 472 9.34 25.14 -26.40
C GLU A 472 8.44 26.38 -26.40
N THR A 473 9.04 27.57 -26.47
CA THR A 473 8.35 28.87 -26.60
C THR A 473 9.14 29.81 -27.50
N GLN A 474 8.44 30.77 -28.09
CA GLN A 474 9.04 31.84 -28.89
C GLN A 474 9.43 33.06 -28.01
N ARG A 475 9.00 33.09 -26.73
CA ARG A 475 9.28 34.19 -25.81
C ARG A 475 10.55 33.90 -25.03
N GLU A 476 11.27 34.96 -24.65
CA GLU A 476 12.26 34.88 -23.58
C GLU A 476 11.56 34.48 -22.29
N TRP A 477 12.10 33.45 -21.62
CA TRP A 477 11.49 32.95 -20.39
C TRP A 477 11.75 33.88 -19.21
N GLY A 478 10.76 34.04 -18.34
CA GLY A 478 10.85 34.90 -17.18
C GLY A 478 11.94 34.46 -16.19
N ARG A 479 12.54 35.43 -15.51
CA ARG A 479 13.52 35.18 -14.46
C ARG A 479 12.82 35.11 -13.09
N PRO A 480 13.04 34.07 -12.27
CA PRO A 480 12.49 33.99 -10.93
C PRO A 480 12.94 35.14 -10.05
N ILE A 481 12.05 35.66 -9.21
CA ILE A 481 12.39 36.61 -8.15
C ILE A 481 12.95 35.83 -6.98
N VAL A 482 14.24 36.00 -6.70
CA VAL A 482 14.94 35.29 -5.61
C VAL A 482 15.71 36.33 -4.79
N MET A 483 15.55 36.28 -3.46
CA MET A 483 16.35 37.09 -2.55
C MET A 483 17.80 36.62 -2.57
N SER A 484 18.77 37.57 -2.47
CA SER A 484 20.18 37.22 -2.38
C SER A 484 20.50 36.38 -1.14
N ASP A 485 21.46 35.49 -1.24
CA ASP A 485 21.87 34.61 -0.13
C ASP A 485 22.42 35.44 1.05
N GLU A 486 23.10 36.58 0.76
CA GLU A 486 23.61 37.48 1.76
C GLU A 486 22.47 38.08 2.63
N ILE A 487 21.38 38.53 1.98
CA ILE A 487 20.24 39.12 2.71
C ILE A 487 19.47 38.02 3.46
N ARG A 488 19.33 36.81 2.88
CA ARG A 488 18.72 35.66 3.59
C ARG A 488 19.50 35.37 4.87
N ALA A 489 20.81 35.13 4.76
CA ALA A 489 21.65 34.84 5.92
C ALA A 489 21.55 35.92 7.00
N ARG A 490 21.59 37.22 6.59
CA ARG A 490 21.43 38.33 7.52
C ARG A 490 20.06 38.34 8.21
N VAL A 491 18.99 38.02 7.49
CA VAL A 491 17.65 37.97 8.08
C VAL A 491 17.53 36.76 9.00
N ASP A 492 18.11 35.60 8.67
CA ASP A 492 18.12 34.40 9.52
C ASP A 492 18.80 34.69 10.87
N GLU A 493 19.91 35.49 10.90
CA GLU A 493 20.60 35.86 12.13
C GLU A 493 19.75 36.72 13.08
N ILE A 494 18.81 37.49 12.56
CA ILE A 494 17.99 38.40 13.36
C ILE A 494 16.53 37.93 13.53
N TRP A 495 16.12 36.86 12.83
CA TRP A 495 14.71 36.44 12.73
C TRP A 495 14.08 36.20 14.10
N ASP A 496 14.76 35.45 14.98
CA ASP A 496 14.26 35.12 16.32
C ASP A 496 14.18 36.40 17.22
N GLN A 497 15.01 37.42 16.96
CA GLN A 497 15.01 38.68 17.71
C GLN A 497 13.83 39.60 17.33
N LEU A 498 13.23 39.35 16.14
CA LEU A 498 12.11 40.18 15.66
C LEU A 498 10.77 39.80 16.34
N ASP A 499 10.69 38.65 17.03
CA ASP A 499 9.51 38.19 17.78
C ASP A 499 8.19 38.30 16.99
N ILE A 500 8.23 38.08 15.65
CA ILE A 500 7.10 38.26 14.74
C ILE A 500 6.13 37.11 14.85
N LEU A 501 6.64 35.88 15.01
CA LEU A 501 5.86 34.67 15.11
C LEU A 501 6.00 34.11 16.54
N LYS A 502 5.01 34.37 17.38
CA LYS A 502 4.92 33.65 18.67
C LYS A 502 4.63 32.17 18.37
N ARG A 503 5.58 31.29 18.71
CA ARG A 503 5.39 29.85 18.69
C ARG A 503 4.54 29.39 19.85
#